data_be2369b6dead4dd44cddd1b910ba0957
#
_entry.id   be2369b6dead4dd44cddd1b910ba0957
#
_cell.length_a   1.000
_cell.length_b   1.000
_cell.length_c   1.000
_cell.angle_alpha   90.00
_cell.angle_beta   90.00
_cell.angle_gamma   90.00
#
_symmetry.space_group_name_H-M   'P 1'
#
loop_
_entity.id
_entity.type
_entity.pdbx_description
1 polymer ?
#
loop_
_entity_poly.entity_id
_entity_poly.type
_entity_poly.pdbx_seq_one_letter_code
_entity_poly.pdbx_strand_id
1 'polypeptide(L)'
;MQLTIKNKDLNTLYSVLDKIKVTNMRANRGRAKLLAKVVDKFKEYAKDEGDLIDLYAQKDKDGKFVIDEHKNIKLADPAKLDEFNGLLNELADEEIVIKGGEYSKRFIDFLNFLEECED
;
A
#
# COMPACT_ATOMS: atom_id res chain seq x y z
N MET A 1 4.88 10.50 -16.87
CA MET A 1 5.45 10.30 -15.53
C MET A 1 4.93 9.03 -14.89
N GLN A 2 5.81 8.29 -14.25
CA GLN A 2 5.40 7.10 -13.49
C GLN A 2 6.29 6.93 -12.26
N LEU A 3 5.72 6.33 -11.22
CA LEU A 3 6.41 6.03 -9.97
C LEU A 3 6.35 4.52 -9.75
N THR A 4 7.52 3.91 -9.52
CA THR A 4 7.62 2.49 -9.20
C THR A 4 7.92 2.36 -7.71
N ILE A 5 7.13 1.57 -7.00
CA ILE A 5 7.25 1.41 -5.55
C ILE A 5 6.85 -0.02 -5.16
N LYS A 6 7.41 -0.52 -4.08
CA LYS A 6 6.99 -1.82 -3.54
C LYS A 6 5.74 -1.68 -2.69
N ASN A 7 4.90 -2.72 -2.68
CA ASN A 7 3.68 -2.73 -1.89
C ASN A 7 3.92 -2.38 -0.43
N LYS A 8 5.00 -2.88 0.16
CA LYS A 8 5.33 -2.63 1.58
C LYS A 8 5.60 -1.16 1.90
N ASP A 9 5.94 -0.35 0.89
CA ASP A 9 6.25 1.08 1.06
C ASP A 9 5.05 1.99 0.87
N LEU A 10 3.90 1.44 0.44
CA LEU A 10 2.68 2.22 0.18
C LEU A 10 2.18 2.98 1.42
N ASN A 11 2.23 2.34 2.58
CA ASN A 11 1.76 2.98 3.81
C ASN A 11 2.62 4.18 4.19
N THR A 12 3.93 4.08 4.03
CA THR A 12 4.85 5.19 4.28
C THR A 12 4.59 6.34 3.32
N LEU A 13 4.43 6.03 2.03
CA LEU A 13 4.12 7.05 1.03
C LEU A 13 2.79 7.73 1.32
N TYR A 14 1.76 6.95 1.68
CA TYR A 14 0.46 7.49 2.07
C TYR A 14 0.60 8.48 3.24
N SER A 15 1.32 8.10 4.28
CA SER A 15 1.50 8.94 5.47
C SER A 15 2.20 10.26 5.15
N VAL A 16 3.24 10.22 4.31
CA VAL A 16 3.94 11.42 3.87
C VAL A 16 3.03 12.34 3.08
N LEU A 17 2.32 11.79 2.09
CA LEU A 17 1.43 12.58 1.24
C LEU A 17 0.26 13.19 2.01
N ASP A 18 -0.25 12.46 3.00
CA ASP A 18 -1.37 12.93 3.82
C ASP A 18 -0.98 14.08 4.75
N LYS A 19 0.24 14.04 5.28
CA LYS A 19 0.71 15.00 6.30
C LYS A 19 1.37 16.24 5.74
N ILE A 20 1.92 16.19 4.53
CA ILE A 20 2.62 17.32 3.96
C ILE A 20 1.66 18.46 3.64
N LYS A 21 2.03 19.69 4.04
CA LYS A 21 1.25 20.88 3.73
C LYS A 21 1.76 21.50 2.44
N VAL A 22 0.86 21.70 1.49
CA VAL A 22 1.17 22.30 0.20
C VAL A 22 0.33 23.56 0.05
N THR A 23 1.01 24.71 -0.03
CA THR A 23 0.36 26.01 -0.12
C THR A 23 0.00 26.41 -1.55
N ASN A 24 0.70 25.84 -2.54
CA ASN A 24 0.45 26.08 -3.96
C ASN A 24 -0.71 25.20 -4.41
N MET A 25 -1.77 25.81 -4.95
CA MET A 25 -2.97 25.08 -5.36
C MET A 25 -2.71 24.01 -6.42
N ARG A 26 -1.87 24.31 -7.42
CA ARG A 26 -1.55 23.34 -8.48
C ARG A 26 -0.77 22.15 -7.93
N ALA A 27 0.23 22.43 -7.09
CA ALA A 27 1.01 21.39 -6.44
C ALA A 27 0.15 20.57 -5.48
N ASN A 28 -0.75 21.20 -4.74
CA ASN A 28 -1.67 20.50 -3.84
C ASN A 28 -2.62 19.58 -4.60
N ARG A 29 -3.08 20.01 -5.76
CA ARG A 29 -3.93 19.16 -6.61
C ARG A 29 -3.15 17.92 -7.06
N GLY A 30 -1.88 18.09 -7.42
CA GLY A 30 -0.99 16.96 -7.74
C GLY A 30 -0.84 16.00 -6.57
N ARG A 31 -0.60 16.54 -5.38
CA ARG A 31 -0.53 15.75 -4.15
C ARG A 31 -1.81 14.94 -3.93
N ALA A 32 -2.97 15.59 -4.03
CA ALA A 32 -4.26 14.95 -3.81
C ALA A 32 -4.54 13.84 -4.83
N LYS A 33 -4.20 14.07 -6.10
CA LYS A 33 -4.40 13.07 -7.16
C LYS A 33 -3.44 11.88 -6.97
N LEU A 34 -2.20 12.15 -6.59
CA LEU A 34 -1.24 11.08 -6.29
C LEU A 34 -1.70 10.28 -5.08
N LEU A 35 -2.16 10.97 -4.03
CA LEU A 35 -2.68 10.31 -2.83
C LEU A 35 -3.84 9.36 -3.17
N ALA A 36 -4.77 9.78 -4.02
CA ALA A 36 -5.89 8.94 -4.44
C ALA A 36 -5.40 7.67 -5.15
N LYS A 37 -4.38 7.79 -6.00
CA LYS A 37 -3.81 6.62 -6.69
C LYS A 37 -3.09 5.69 -5.73
N VAL A 38 -2.40 6.23 -4.74
CA VAL A 38 -1.74 5.44 -3.68
C VAL A 38 -2.80 4.67 -2.87
N VAL A 39 -3.91 5.30 -2.53
CA VAL A 39 -5.02 4.65 -1.82
C VAL A 39 -5.58 3.48 -2.63
N ASP A 40 -5.78 3.65 -3.93
CA ASP A 40 -6.27 2.58 -4.81
C ASP A 40 -5.31 1.39 -4.83
N LYS A 41 -4.01 1.65 -4.94
CA LYS A 41 -2.99 0.60 -4.90
C LYS A 41 -2.91 -0.08 -3.54
N PHE A 42 -3.06 0.69 -2.47
CA PHE A 42 -3.10 0.14 -1.12
C PHE A 42 -4.30 -0.80 -0.93
N LYS A 43 -5.47 -0.44 -1.46
CA LYS A 43 -6.66 -1.30 -1.42
C LYS A 43 -6.45 -2.60 -2.18
N GLU A 44 -5.81 -2.56 -3.35
CA GLU A 44 -5.46 -3.75 -4.11
C GLU A 44 -4.52 -4.66 -3.31
N TYR A 45 -3.50 -4.09 -2.71
CA TYR A 45 -2.56 -4.82 -1.87
C TYR A 45 -3.26 -5.47 -0.67
N ALA A 46 -4.11 -4.71 0.03
CA ALA A 46 -4.85 -5.20 1.19
C ALA A 46 -5.78 -6.36 0.79
N LYS A 47 -6.42 -6.26 -0.37
CA LYS A 47 -7.27 -7.34 -0.89
C LYS A 47 -6.46 -8.59 -1.19
N ASP A 48 -5.33 -8.46 -1.86
CA ASP A 48 -4.48 -9.59 -2.21
C ASP A 48 -3.91 -10.26 -0.96
N GLU A 49 -3.50 -9.47 0.02
CA GLU A 49 -3.06 -9.98 1.33
C GLU A 49 -4.20 -10.72 2.04
N GLY A 50 -5.39 -10.13 2.04
CA GLY A 50 -6.58 -10.75 2.63
C GLY A 50 -6.95 -12.06 1.97
N ASP A 51 -6.86 -12.15 0.64
CA ASP A 51 -7.14 -13.38 -0.10
C ASP A 51 -6.12 -14.47 0.27
N LEU A 52 -4.85 -14.10 0.43
CA LEU A 52 -3.81 -15.03 0.83
C LEU A 52 -4.03 -15.54 2.26
N ILE A 53 -4.36 -14.64 3.17
CA ILE A 53 -4.70 -14.99 4.57
C ILE A 53 -5.91 -15.92 4.58
N ASP A 54 -6.92 -15.65 3.76
CA ASP A 54 -8.12 -16.47 3.69
C ASP A 54 -7.83 -17.92 3.28
N LEU A 55 -6.83 -18.11 2.40
CA LEU A 55 -6.43 -19.45 1.96
C LEU A 55 -5.74 -20.26 3.06
N TYR A 56 -4.97 -19.62 3.93
CA TYR A 56 -4.10 -20.32 4.90
C TYR A 56 -4.60 -20.26 6.33
N ALA A 57 -5.46 -19.29 6.67
CA ALA A 57 -5.90 -19.09 8.04
C ALA A 57 -6.92 -20.14 8.48
N GLN A 58 -6.84 -20.53 9.76
CA GLN A 58 -7.87 -21.33 10.41
C GLN A 58 -9.11 -20.46 10.63
N LYS A 59 -10.29 -21.02 10.35
CA LYS A 59 -11.56 -20.32 10.53
C LYS A 59 -12.41 -21.02 11.59
N ASP A 60 -13.18 -20.22 12.33
CA ASP A 60 -14.13 -20.73 13.31
C ASP A 60 -15.47 -21.10 12.63
N LYS A 61 -16.47 -21.44 13.44
CA LYS A 61 -17.80 -21.84 12.95
C LYS A 61 -18.49 -20.77 12.13
N ASP A 62 -18.17 -19.49 12.40
CA ASP A 62 -18.79 -18.34 11.74
C ASP A 62 -17.97 -17.87 10.53
N GLY A 63 -16.92 -18.59 10.17
CA GLY A 63 -16.05 -18.23 9.06
C GLY A 63 -15.04 -17.14 9.37
N LYS A 64 -14.89 -16.77 10.64
CA LYS A 64 -13.94 -15.76 11.08
C LYS A 64 -12.57 -16.39 11.33
N PHE A 65 -11.51 -15.59 11.13
CA PHE A 65 -10.15 -16.04 11.39
C PHE A 65 -9.93 -16.30 12.88
N VAL A 66 -9.25 -17.39 13.19
CA VAL A 66 -8.85 -17.70 14.57
C VAL A 66 -7.53 -16.99 14.85
N ILE A 67 -7.49 -16.30 15.99
CA ILE A 67 -6.31 -15.53 16.42
C ILE A 67 -5.72 -16.24 17.64
N ASP A 68 -4.39 -16.41 17.68
CA ASP A 68 -3.70 -17.05 18.79
C ASP A 68 -3.54 -16.08 20.00
N GLU A 69 -2.91 -16.57 21.07
CA GLU A 69 -2.68 -15.79 22.30
C GLU A 69 -1.79 -14.57 22.09
N HIS A 70 -0.98 -14.55 21.01
CA HIS A 70 -0.10 -13.44 20.66
C HIS A 70 -0.76 -12.48 19.65
N LYS A 71 -2.06 -12.64 19.39
CA LYS A 71 -2.86 -11.86 18.43
C LYS A 71 -2.42 -12.04 16.98
N ASN A 72 -1.76 -13.14 16.66
CA ASN A 72 -1.40 -13.52 15.30
C ASN A 72 -2.47 -14.44 14.70
N ILE A 73 -2.65 -14.36 13.38
CA ILE A 73 -3.58 -15.25 12.69
C ILE A 73 -3.05 -16.68 12.77
N LYS A 74 -3.91 -17.59 13.24
CA LYS A 74 -3.57 -19.00 13.35
C LYS A 74 -3.78 -19.69 12.02
N LEU A 75 -2.79 -20.49 11.57
CA LEU A 75 -2.90 -21.22 10.31
C LEU A 75 -3.69 -22.51 10.49
N ALA A 76 -4.47 -22.88 9.47
CA ALA A 76 -5.19 -24.15 9.45
C ALA A 76 -4.20 -25.32 9.44
N ASP A 77 -3.06 -25.17 8.77
CA ASP A 77 -1.98 -26.15 8.73
C ASP A 77 -0.68 -25.46 9.16
N PRO A 78 -0.24 -25.64 10.42
CA PRO A 78 0.99 -25.01 10.90
C PRO A 78 2.27 -25.39 10.11
N ALA A 79 2.26 -26.53 9.42
CA ALA A 79 3.39 -26.94 8.59
C ALA A 79 3.60 -26.03 7.38
N LYS A 80 2.61 -25.21 7.02
CA LYS A 80 2.67 -24.27 5.90
C LYS A 80 3.10 -22.87 6.29
N LEU A 81 3.57 -22.67 7.53
CA LEU A 81 3.96 -21.35 8.01
C LEU A 81 5.03 -20.71 7.13
N ASP A 82 6.08 -21.45 6.77
CA ASP A 82 7.16 -20.93 5.94
C ASP A 82 6.68 -20.56 4.54
N GLU A 83 5.83 -21.40 3.94
CA GLU A 83 5.22 -21.14 2.65
C GLU A 83 4.37 -19.86 2.71
N PHE A 84 3.52 -19.74 3.72
CA PHE A 84 2.66 -18.58 3.93
C PHE A 84 3.47 -17.29 4.10
N ASN A 85 4.48 -17.31 4.96
CA ASN A 85 5.35 -16.15 5.17
C ASN A 85 6.12 -15.78 3.90
N GLY A 86 6.58 -16.77 3.15
CA GLY A 86 7.25 -16.54 1.86
C GLY A 86 6.37 -15.84 0.85
N LEU A 87 5.10 -16.25 0.76
CA LEU A 87 4.13 -15.63 -0.14
C LEU A 87 3.77 -14.21 0.30
N LEU A 88 3.63 -13.98 1.60
CA LEU A 88 3.39 -12.62 2.12
C LEU A 88 4.56 -11.70 1.81
N ASN A 89 5.79 -12.17 1.98
CA ASN A 89 6.99 -11.39 1.69
C ASN A 89 7.11 -11.10 0.20
N GLU A 90 6.81 -12.08 -0.65
CA GLU A 90 6.80 -11.91 -2.09
C GLU A 90 5.79 -10.84 -2.51
N LEU A 91 4.59 -10.87 -1.97
CA LEU A 91 3.57 -9.85 -2.23
C LEU A 91 4.03 -8.47 -1.74
N ALA A 92 4.61 -8.38 -0.54
CA ALA A 92 5.09 -7.12 0.02
C ALA A 92 6.22 -6.52 -0.84
N ASP A 93 7.07 -7.33 -1.42
CA ASP A 93 8.19 -6.90 -2.27
C ASP A 93 7.80 -6.68 -3.72
N GLU A 94 6.58 -7.03 -4.12
CA GLU A 94 6.10 -6.82 -5.48
C GLU A 94 6.09 -5.33 -5.82
N GLU A 95 6.69 -4.99 -6.96
CA GLU A 95 6.72 -3.62 -7.45
C GLU A 95 5.44 -3.29 -8.19
N ILE A 96 4.90 -2.13 -7.88
CA ILE A 96 3.73 -1.57 -8.56
C ILE A 96 4.12 -0.27 -9.24
N VAL A 97 3.39 0.10 -10.29
CA VAL A 97 3.63 1.32 -11.05
C VAL A 97 2.42 2.23 -10.92
N ILE A 98 2.66 3.46 -10.48
CA ILE A 98 1.64 4.50 -10.43
C ILE A 98 1.91 5.45 -11.59
N LYS A 99 0.98 5.52 -12.55
CA LYS A 99 1.09 6.37 -13.71
C LYS A 99 0.33 7.66 -13.49
N GLY A 100 0.90 8.79 -13.94
CA GLY A 100 0.26 10.09 -13.83
C GLY A 100 -0.98 10.21 -14.70
N GLY A 101 -0.96 9.62 -15.92
CA GLY A 101 -2.07 9.71 -16.84
C GLY A 101 -2.45 11.15 -17.12
N GLU A 102 -3.74 11.47 -17.05
CA GLU A 102 -4.25 12.82 -17.27
C GLU A 102 -3.78 13.82 -16.21
N TYR A 103 -3.29 13.36 -15.07
CA TYR A 103 -2.81 14.22 -13.98
C TYR A 103 -1.30 14.39 -13.96
N SER A 104 -0.57 13.94 -14.98
CA SER A 104 0.90 13.99 -15.02
C SER A 104 1.44 15.39 -14.79
N LYS A 105 0.82 16.41 -15.38
CA LYS A 105 1.25 17.79 -15.21
C LYS A 105 1.13 18.24 -13.74
N ARG A 106 0.06 17.81 -13.06
CA ARG A 106 -0.15 18.17 -11.65
C ARG A 106 0.85 17.47 -10.75
N PHE A 107 1.25 16.25 -11.08
CA PHE A 107 2.30 15.52 -10.37
C PHE A 107 3.64 16.25 -10.50
N ILE A 108 3.96 16.76 -11.68
CA ILE A 108 5.17 17.55 -11.91
C ILE A 108 5.13 18.84 -11.06
N ASP A 109 3.99 19.52 -11.00
CA ASP A 109 3.83 20.71 -10.17
C ASP A 109 4.11 20.39 -8.69
N PHE A 110 3.62 19.24 -8.22
CA PHE A 110 3.86 18.79 -6.85
C PHE A 110 5.33 18.46 -6.61
N LEU A 111 5.99 17.77 -7.54
CA LEU A 111 7.42 17.44 -7.44
C LEU A 111 8.28 18.70 -7.41
N ASN A 112 7.95 19.69 -8.24
CA ASN A 112 8.65 20.99 -8.23
C ASN A 112 8.49 21.69 -6.90
N PHE A 113 7.29 21.62 -6.30
CA PHE A 113 7.05 22.17 -4.97
C PHE A 113 7.97 21.49 -3.94
N LEU A 114 8.09 20.16 -4.00
CA LEU A 114 8.95 19.41 -3.07
C LEU A 114 10.42 19.82 -3.21
N GLU A 115 10.90 20.03 -4.43
CA GLU A 115 12.27 20.49 -4.68
C GLU A 115 12.54 21.86 -4.06
N GLU A 116 11.57 22.77 -4.15
CA GLU A 116 11.66 24.10 -3.55
C GLU A 116 11.67 24.06 -2.02
N CYS A 117 11.09 23.01 -1.43
CA CYS A 117 11.03 22.83 0.02
C CYS A 117 12.27 22.14 0.58
N GLU A 118 13.14 21.61 -0.26
CA GLU A 118 14.39 20.97 0.16
C GLU A 118 15.44 22.00 0.51
N ASP A 119 15.75 22.07 1.79
CA ASP A 119 16.84 22.91 2.29
C ASP A 119 17.89 22.07 2.99
#